data_e457aea2c9b0f5ffe866c43a5c0a0b9f
#
_entry.id   e457aea2c9b0f5ffe866c43a5c0a0b9f
#
_cell.length_a   1.000
_cell.length_b   1.000
_cell.length_c   1.000
_cell.angle_alpha   90.00
_cell.angle_beta   90.00
_cell.angle_gamma   90.00
#
_symmetry.space_group_name_H-M   'P 1'
#
loop_
_entity.id
_entity.type
_entity.pdbx_description
1 polymer ?
#
loop_
_entity_poly.entity_id
_entity_poly.type
_entity_poly.pdbx_seq_one_letter_code
_entity_poly.pdbx_strand_id
1 'polypeptide(L)'
;MYLLTENATKMSRLHIYSSADLLALTNCREGETKLGQEFATVSSLEQLTSSDANFVVVGLAEDIGVLANGGKPGAANTWKEVLPVLCNIQSNEKLAGTDVLLLGCLTFEEELKQAKGANKSQLRTLVNTVDEAVGKLAQAIFAAGKVPIFIGGGHNNAYPILKAFSQSCKQVVNTINIDAHADFRALEGRHSGNGFSYAFNEGFLNKYAVLGLHENYNSQYLQYELSSNPDRIQATYFEDFLTGKTTPEQAFENALQFTRGLCGLEVDLDSMAQVSASAASPTGFTAEQIRSLNYQTKGTKLGYLHICEGIANTENMLAKLIAYLISDFIKAQSN
;
A
#
# COMPACT_ATOMS: atom_id res chain seq x y z
N MET A 1 33.04 10.22 -26.11
CA MET A 1 33.31 9.04 -25.25
C MET A 1 33.23 9.55 -23.81
N TYR A 2 32.00 9.65 -23.29
CA TYR A 2 31.75 10.05 -21.88
C TYR A 2 31.64 8.77 -21.07
N LEU A 3 32.54 8.63 -20.11
CA LEU A 3 32.52 7.57 -19.11
C LEU A 3 31.24 7.73 -18.26
N LEU A 4 30.32 6.79 -18.43
CA LEU A 4 29.26 6.55 -17.47
C LEU A 4 29.92 5.95 -16.23
N THR A 5 30.14 6.80 -15.22
CA THR A 5 30.55 6.35 -13.91
C THR A 5 29.40 5.52 -13.31
N GLU A 6 29.67 4.25 -13.09
CA GLU A 6 28.91 3.33 -12.28
C GLU A 6 28.70 3.92 -10.87
N ASN A 7 27.55 4.51 -10.62
CA ASN A 7 26.99 4.64 -9.31
C ASN A 7 25.74 3.75 -9.26
N ALA A 8 25.95 2.45 -9.12
CA ALA A 8 24.98 1.55 -8.55
C ALA A 8 24.73 2.03 -7.11
N THR A 9 23.78 2.94 -6.94
CA THR A 9 23.42 3.51 -5.65
C THR A 9 22.77 2.40 -4.84
N LYS A 10 23.59 1.73 -4.02
CA LYS A 10 23.10 0.88 -2.95
C LYS A 10 22.06 1.72 -2.20
N MET A 11 20.78 1.34 -2.27
CA MET A 11 19.72 2.04 -1.55
C MET A 11 19.99 1.86 -0.06
N SER A 12 20.70 2.81 0.56
CA SER A 12 21.18 2.73 1.95
C SER A 12 20.03 2.56 2.97
N ARG A 13 18.78 2.85 2.56
CA ARG A 13 17.57 2.72 3.38
C ARG A 13 16.87 1.37 3.23
N LEU A 14 17.20 0.56 2.24
CA LEU A 14 16.55 -0.73 2.03
C LEU A 14 17.32 -1.82 2.78
N HIS A 15 16.69 -2.39 3.79
CA HIS A 15 17.15 -3.59 4.46
C HIS A 15 16.55 -4.80 3.75
N ILE A 16 17.38 -5.56 3.02
CA ILE A 16 16.97 -6.78 2.31
C ILE A 16 17.11 -7.96 3.26
N TYR A 17 16.07 -8.79 3.37
CA TYR A 17 16.10 -9.99 4.22
C TYR A 17 16.68 -11.20 3.48
N SER A 18 17.50 -11.96 4.19
CA SER A 18 17.95 -13.28 3.75
C SER A 18 16.96 -14.38 4.17
N SER A 19 17.06 -15.55 3.53
CA SER A 19 16.28 -16.73 3.96
C SER A 19 16.53 -17.10 5.43
N ALA A 20 17.74 -16.86 5.96
CA ALA A 20 18.05 -17.10 7.35
C ALA A 20 17.29 -16.17 8.30
N ASP A 21 17.14 -14.88 7.92
CA ASP A 21 16.36 -13.91 8.70
C ASP A 21 14.88 -14.33 8.78
N LEU A 22 14.31 -14.78 7.66
CA LEU A 22 12.91 -15.22 7.59
C LEU A 22 12.68 -16.52 8.37
N LEU A 23 13.62 -17.47 8.27
CA LEU A 23 13.55 -18.72 9.01
C LEU A 23 13.63 -18.49 10.51
N ALA A 24 14.42 -17.51 10.96
CA ALA A 24 14.51 -17.14 12.38
C ALA A 24 13.17 -16.60 12.94
N LEU A 25 12.29 -16.08 12.10
CA LEU A 25 10.94 -15.60 12.46
C LEU A 25 9.86 -16.66 12.31
N THR A 26 10.21 -17.86 11.79
CA THR A 26 9.26 -18.91 11.45
C THR A 26 9.23 -20.00 12.48
N ASN A 27 8.07 -20.25 13.07
CA ASN A 27 7.85 -21.37 14.02
C ASN A 27 7.65 -22.66 13.23
N CYS A 28 8.74 -23.35 12.88
CA CYS A 28 8.69 -24.61 12.15
C CYS A 28 8.06 -25.71 13.02
N ARG A 29 7.17 -26.52 12.42
CA ARG A 29 6.56 -27.69 13.04
C ARG A 29 6.60 -28.87 12.08
N GLU A 30 6.75 -30.07 12.61
CA GLU A 30 6.72 -31.29 11.81
C GLU A 30 5.34 -31.43 11.11
N GLY A 31 5.36 -31.76 9.82
CA GLY A 31 4.16 -31.89 8.99
C GLY A 31 3.54 -30.58 8.52
N GLU A 32 4.12 -29.42 8.85
CA GLU A 32 3.68 -28.12 8.39
C GLU A 32 4.75 -27.45 7.53
N THR A 33 4.34 -26.72 6.49
CA THR A 33 5.21 -25.83 5.72
C THR A 33 4.63 -24.43 5.80
N LYS A 34 5.46 -23.44 6.18
CA LYS A 34 5.05 -22.06 6.34
C LYS A 34 5.71 -21.16 5.31
N LEU A 35 5.08 -20.03 5.02
CA LEU A 35 5.57 -19.08 4.02
C LEU A 35 7.02 -18.67 4.27
N GLY A 36 7.41 -18.41 5.53
CA GLY A 36 8.78 -18.02 5.86
C GLY A 36 9.85 -19.07 5.59
N GLN A 37 9.46 -20.35 5.38
CA GLN A 37 10.38 -21.42 4.95
C GLN A 37 10.59 -21.43 3.42
N GLU A 38 9.65 -20.85 2.66
CA GLU A 38 9.62 -20.97 1.19
C GLU A 38 9.73 -19.64 0.45
N PHE A 39 9.59 -18.50 1.13
CA PHE A 39 9.74 -17.20 0.47
C PHE A 39 11.03 -17.13 -0.35
N ALA A 40 10.89 -16.71 -1.62
CA ALA A 40 12.04 -16.31 -2.41
C ALA A 40 12.71 -15.07 -1.77
N THR A 41 14.03 -15.02 -1.85
CA THR A 41 14.85 -13.88 -1.38
C THR A 41 15.88 -13.51 -2.44
N VAL A 42 16.34 -12.27 -2.40
CA VAL A 42 17.43 -11.76 -3.25
C VAL A 42 18.43 -11.02 -2.38
N SER A 43 19.64 -10.80 -2.86
CA SER A 43 20.66 -10.01 -2.14
C SER A 43 20.78 -8.57 -2.68
N SER A 44 20.13 -8.26 -3.80
CA SER A 44 20.10 -6.92 -4.39
C SER A 44 18.89 -6.74 -5.31
N LEU A 45 18.53 -5.48 -5.63
CA LEU A 45 17.40 -5.16 -6.51
C LEU A 45 17.60 -5.66 -7.95
N GLU A 46 18.84 -5.75 -8.42
CA GLU A 46 19.18 -6.24 -9.76
C GLU A 46 18.75 -7.71 -9.96
N GLN A 47 18.69 -8.47 -8.87
CA GLN A 47 18.28 -9.87 -8.90
C GLN A 47 16.76 -10.08 -8.98
N LEU A 48 15.94 -9.03 -8.85
CA LEU A 48 14.48 -9.13 -8.95
C LEU A 48 14.02 -9.76 -10.27
N THR A 49 14.70 -9.44 -11.38
CA THR A 49 14.37 -10.00 -12.71
C THR A 49 14.67 -11.48 -12.86
N SER A 50 15.60 -12.01 -12.08
CA SER A 50 15.98 -13.44 -12.12
C SER A 50 15.16 -14.32 -11.17
N SER A 51 14.32 -13.75 -10.33
CA SER A 51 13.42 -14.50 -9.46
C SER A 51 12.18 -14.97 -10.23
N ASP A 52 11.76 -16.20 -10.02
CA ASP A 52 10.53 -16.76 -10.59
C ASP A 52 9.26 -16.28 -9.83
N ALA A 53 9.41 -15.73 -8.63
CA ALA A 53 8.29 -15.21 -7.84
C ALA A 53 7.56 -14.09 -8.58
N ASN A 54 6.23 -14.14 -8.58
CA ASN A 54 5.38 -13.12 -9.22
C ASN A 54 5.16 -11.89 -8.32
N PHE A 55 5.05 -12.10 -7.02
CA PHE A 55 4.77 -11.05 -6.04
C PHE A 55 6.04 -10.65 -5.29
N VAL A 56 6.16 -9.35 -4.99
CA VAL A 56 7.25 -8.82 -4.14
C VAL A 56 6.62 -8.10 -2.95
N VAL A 57 6.79 -8.65 -1.76
CA VAL A 57 6.31 -8.04 -0.51
C VAL A 57 7.43 -7.22 0.10
N VAL A 58 7.12 -5.97 0.46
CA VAL A 58 8.06 -5.03 1.07
C VAL A 58 7.39 -4.10 2.07
N GLY A 59 8.06 -3.88 3.20
CA GLY A 59 7.62 -2.93 4.22
C GLY A 59 8.07 -1.49 3.94
N LEU A 60 7.22 -0.52 4.30
CA LEU A 60 7.52 0.92 4.29
C LEU A 60 7.45 1.43 5.74
N ALA A 61 8.60 1.58 6.39
CA ALA A 61 8.66 1.95 7.81
C ALA A 61 8.79 3.47 7.99
N GLU A 62 7.69 4.20 7.72
CA GLU A 62 7.58 5.65 7.90
C GLU A 62 6.15 6.06 8.30
N ASP A 63 6.00 7.21 8.91
CA ASP A 63 4.72 7.90 9.16
C ASP A 63 4.89 9.42 9.12
N ILE A 64 5.86 9.88 8.35
CA ILE A 64 6.20 11.30 8.21
C ILE A 64 5.07 12.02 7.48
N GLY A 65 4.47 11.38 6.46
CA GLY A 65 3.32 11.92 5.77
C GLY A 65 2.09 12.05 6.66
N VAL A 66 1.89 11.10 7.57
CA VAL A 66 0.86 11.15 8.62
C VAL A 66 1.05 12.37 9.53
N LEU A 67 2.27 12.55 10.05
CA LEU A 67 2.63 13.71 10.88
C LEU A 67 2.47 15.02 10.11
N ALA A 68 2.86 15.07 8.83
CA ALA A 68 2.73 16.25 7.97
C ALA A 68 1.27 16.65 7.72
N ASN A 69 0.34 15.69 7.83
CA ASN A 69 -1.12 15.91 7.77
C ASN A 69 -1.74 16.22 9.15
N GLY A 70 -0.99 16.01 10.23
CA GLY A 70 -1.46 16.18 11.61
C GLY A 70 -2.15 14.94 12.20
N GLY A 71 -1.94 13.77 11.57
CA GLY A 71 -2.44 12.48 12.04
C GLY A 71 -1.61 11.89 13.18
N LYS A 72 -2.10 10.79 13.74
CA LYS A 72 -1.44 10.06 14.83
C LYS A 72 -0.32 9.16 14.29
N PRO A 73 0.94 9.29 14.76
CA PRO A 73 2.02 8.42 14.34
C PRO A 73 1.86 6.99 14.87
N GLY A 74 2.59 6.05 14.26
CA GLY A 74 2.63 4.64 14.64
C GLY A 74 2.70 3.68 13.45
N ALA A 75 2.27 4.12 12.27
CA ALA A 75 2.29 3.31 11.05
C ALA A 75 3.71 2.84 10.66
N ALA A 76 4.75 3.60 11.01
CA ALA A 76 6.15 3.24 10.79
C ALA A 76 6.55 1.89 11.42
N ASN A 77 5.87 1.46 12.48
CA ASN A 77 6.19 0.19 13.18
C ASN A 77 5.39 -1.01 12.64
N THR A 78 4.39 -0.79 11.82
CA THR A 78 3.44 -1.84 11.41
C THR A 78 4.12 -3.01 10.70
N TRP A 79 5.06 -2.75 9.81
CA TRP A 79 5.79 -3.82 9.14
C TRP A 79 6.50 -4.78 10.10
N LYS A 80 7.13 -4.25 11.14
CA LYS A 80 7.84 -5.05 12.16
C LYS A 80 6.92 -6.08 12.84
N GLU A 81 5.67 -5.71 13.04
CA GLU A 81 4.66 -6.59 13.66
C GLU A 81 4.06 -7.57 12.63
N VAL A 82 3.92 -7.16 11.37
CA VAL A 82 3.34 -7.98 10.29
C VAL A 82 4.27 -9.10 9.85
N LEU A 83 5.56 -8.82 9.70
CA LEU A 83 6.54 -9.76 9.14
C LEU A 83 6.57 -11.13 9.86
N PRO A 84 6.66 -11.21 11.21
CA PRO A 84 6.65 -12.50 11.91
C PRO A 84 5.33 -13.26 11.72
N VAL A 85 4.22 -12.55 11.64
CA VAL A 85 2.90 -13.17 11.43
C VAL A 85 2.79 -13.73 10.02
N LEU A 86 3.25 -12.97 9.02
CA LEU A 86 3.25 -13.40 7.61
C LEU A 86 4.14 -14.63 7.40
N CYS A 87 5.34 -14.66 8.01
CA CYS A 87 6.23 -15.84 7.97
C CYS A 87 5.58 -17.11 8.52
N ASN A 88 4.59 -16.97 9.42
CA ASN A 88 3.93 -18.09 10.09
C ASN A 88 2.59 -18.52 9.45
N ILE A 89 2.19 -17.92 8.33
CA ILE A 89 1.06 -18.41 7.51
C ILE A 89 1.46 -19.73 6.83
N GLN A 90 0.49 -20.64 6.69
CA GLN A 90 0.70 -21.94 6.03
C GLN A 90 0.94 -21.76 4.53
N SER A 91 2.01 -22.36 4.01
CA SER A 91 2.22 -22.51 2.57
C SER A 91 1.52 -23.76 2.08
N ASN A 92 0.80 -23.68 0.97
CA ASN A 92 0.07 -24.80 0.37
C ASN A 92 -0.28 -24.49 -1.10
N GLU A 93 -0.98 -25.42 -1.77
CA GLU A 93 -1.37 -25.28 -3.19
C GLU A 93 -2.15 -23.98 -3.53
N LYS A 94 -2.85 -23.39 -2.55
CA LYS A 94 -3.62 -22.14 -2.73
C LYS A 94 -2.80 -20.90 -2.45
N LEU A 95 -1.67 -21.04 -1.76
CA LEU A 95 -0.77 -19.95 -1.39
C LEU A 95 0.65 -20.53 -1.25
N ALA A 96 1.36 -20.60 -2.36
CA ALA A 96 2.72 -21.10 -2.39
C ALA A 96 3.71 -19.99 -1.99
N GLY A 97 4.53 -20.23 -0.98
CA GLY A 97 5.57 -19.28 -0.56
C GLY A 97 6.57 -18.97 -1.67
N THR A 98 6.84 -19.93 -2.56
CA THR A 98 7.73 -19.76 -3.71
C THR A 98 7.27 -18.73 -4.74
N ASP A 99 5.95 -18.42 -4.79
CA ASP A 99 5.40 -17.36 -5.66
C ASP A 99 5.65 -15.95 -5.12
N VAL A 100 6.17 -15.84 -3.90
CA VAL A 100 6.34 -14.59 -3.16
C VAL A 100 7.81 -14.37 -2.86
N LEU A 101 8.35 -13.26 -3.35
CA LEU A 101 9.65 -12.74 -2.94
C LEU A 101 9.45 -11.78 -1.76
N LEU A 102 10.01 -12.11 -0.61
CA LEU A 102 10.03 -11.19 0.52
C LEU A 102 11.29 -10.36 0.48
N LEU A 103 11.15 -9.12 -0.01
CA LEU A 103 12.28 -8.27 -0.32
C LEU A 103 12.94 -7.70 0.94
N GLY A 104 12.13 -7.13 1.84
CA GLY A 104 12.71 -6.48 3.00
C GLY A 104 11.88 -5.30 3.50
N CYS A 105 12.57 -4.27 4.02
CA CYS A 105 11.95 -3.06 4.55
C CYS A 105 12.72 -1.82 4.12
N LEU A 106 11.99 -0.83 3.62
CA LEU A 106 12.52 0.52 3.40
C LEU A 106 12.35 1.33 4.68
N THR A 107 13.44 1.81 5.26
CA THR A 107 13.47 2.50 6.58
C THR A 107 13.85 3.96 6.43
N PHE A 108 13.34 4.80 7.35
CA PHE A 108 13.51 6.25 7.34
C PHE A 108 13.91 6.77 8.73
N GLU A 109 14.83 6.07 9.40
CA GLU A 109 15.20 6.37 10.79
C GLU A 109 15.71 7.81 10.98
N GLU A 110 16.50 8.32 10.06
CA GLU A 110 17.05 9.68 10.16
C GLU A 110 15.95 10.73 9.90
N GLU A 111 15.07 10.49 8.93
CA GLU A 111 13.94 11.38 8.65
C GLU A 111 12.94 11.36 9.82
N LEU A 112 12.67 10.20 10.41
CA LEU A 112 11.82 10.07 11.60
C LEU A 112 12.42 10.78 12.82
N LYS A 113 13.75 10.79 12.98
CA LYS A 113 14.42 11.59 14.01
C LYS A 113 14.26 13.09 13.76
N GLN A 114 14.44 13.52 12.50
CA GLN A 114 14.26 14.91 12.10
C GLN A 114 12.80 15.38 12.21
N ALA A 115 11.83 14.48 12.01
CA ALA A 115 10.41 14.77 12.15
C ALA A 115 10.01 15.11 13.59
N LYS A 116 10.75 14.64 14.59
CA LYS A 116 10.48 14.96 15.99
C LYS A 116 10.69 16.46 16.24
N GLY A 117 9.60 17.17 16.54
CA GLY A 117 9.62 18.61 16.79
C GLY A 117 9.67 19.49 15.54
N ALA A 118 9.64 18.90 14.34
CA ALA A 118 9.56 19.63 13.08
C ALA A 118 8.20 20.31 12.91
N ASN A 119 8.20 21.50 12.31
CA ASN A 119 6.97 22.17 11.91
C ASN A 119 6.38 21.55 10.63
N LYS A 120 5.15 21.91 10.29
CA LYS A 120 4.41 21.35 9.15
C LYS A 120 5.15 21.48 7.80
N SER A 121 5.82 22.61 7.55
CA SER A 121 6.60 22.83 6.34
C SER A 121 7.82 21.91 6.26
N GLN A 122 8.53 21.74 7.37
CA GLN A 122 9.66 20.82 7.46
C GLN A 122 9.24 19.36 7.26
N LEU A 123 8.11 18.94 7.88
CA LEU A 123 7.57 17.61 7.67
C LEU A 123 7.22 17.36 6.21
N ARG A 124 6.56 18.30 5.53
CA ARG A 124 6.23 18.21 4.11
C ARG A 124 7.48 18.13 3.21
N THR A 125 8.56 18.77 3.61
CA THR A 125 9.86 18.62 2.92
C THR A 125 10.44 17.21 3.11
N LEU A 126 10.36 16.64 4.30
CA LEU A 126 10.80 15.27 4.56
C LEU A 126 9.98 14.24 3.77
N VAL A 127 8.68 14.48 3.55
CA VAL A 127 7.85 13.59 2.71
C VAL A 127 8.39 13.53 1.28
N ASN A 128 8.95 14.61 0.72
CA ASN A 128 9.56 14.54 -0.62
C ASN A 128 10.75 13.55 -0.66
N THR A 129 11.51 13.44 0.44
CA THR A 129 12.60 12.44 0.56
C THR A 129 12.05 11.02 0.61
N VAL A 130 10.92 10.83 1.30
CA VAL A 130 10.19 9.55 1.31
C VAL A 130 9.69 9.21 -0.09
N ASP A 131 9.02 10.16 -0.75
CA ASP A 131 8.49 10.00 -2.12
C ASP A 131 9.58 9.57 -3.11
N GLU A 132 10.78 10.17 -3.01
CA GLU A 132 11.92 9.81 -3.87
C GLU A 132 12.40 8.38 -3.63
N ALA A 133 12.55 7.97 -2.36
CA ALA A 133 13.04 6.66 -2.01
C ALA A 133 12.03 5.54 -2.35
N VAL A 134 10.75 5.75 -2.01
CA VAL A 134 9.66 4.81 -2.33
C VAL A 134 9.48 4.70 -3.85
N GLY A 135 9.53 5.84 -4.57
CA GLY A 135 9.43 5.84 -6.03
C GLY A 135 10.53 5.04 -6.72
N LYS A 136 11.79 5.17 -6.27
CA LYS A 136 12.92 4.38 -6.79
C LYS A 136 12.75 2.89 -6.54
N LEU A 137 12.30 2.52 -5.33
CA LEU A 137 12.04 1.12 -4.99
C LEU A 137 10.91 0.54 -5.84
N ALA A 138 9.78 1.24 -5.91
CA ALA A 138 8.62 0.81 -6.70
C ALA A 138 9.00 0.67 -8.19
N GLN A 139 9.75 1.61 -8.74
CA GLN A 139 10.21 1.55 -10.12
C GLN A 139 11.09 0.32 -10.40
N ALA A 140 11.99 -0.05 -9.47
CA ALA A 140 12.81 -1.24 -9.61
C ALA A 140 11.97 -2.52 -9.63
N ILE A 141 10.94 -2.61 -8.77
CA ILE A 141 10.06 -3.77 -8.71
C ILE A 141 9.18 -3.87 -9.98
N PHE A 142 8.56 -2.76 -10.41
CA PHE A 142 7.77 -2.74 -11.65
C PHE A 142 8.62 -3.02 -12.90
N ALA A 143 9.84 -2.48 -12.98
CA ALA A 143 10.76 -2.73 -14.10
C ALA A 143 11.17 -4.20 -14.18
N ALA A 144 11.18 -4.92 -13.06
CA ALA A 144 11.41 -6.36 -13.02
C ALA A 144 10.16 -7.20 -13.44
N GLY A 145 9.04 -6.55 -13.79
CA GLY A 145 7.82 -7.22 -14.19
C GLY A 145 7.06 -7.89 -13.04
N LYS A 146 7.32 -7.47 -11.79
CA LYS A 146 6.71 -8.04 -10.59
C LYS A 146 5.52 -7.22 -10.13
N VAL A 147 4.62 -7.87 -9.36
CA VAL A 147 3.50 -7.23 -8.67
C VAL A 147 3.90 -6.90 -7.24
N PRO A 148 4.18 -5.63 -6.91
CA PRO A 148 4.54 -5.26 -5.54
C PRO A 148 3.34 -5.28 -4.61
N ILE A 149 3.60 -5.65 -3.36
CA ILE A 149 2.69 -5.55 -2.22
C ILE A 149 3.42 -4.70 -1.18
N PHE A 150 3.04 -3.42 -1.07
CA PHE A 150 3.62 -2.47 -0.12
C PHE A 150 2.83 -2.50 1.18
N ILE A 151 3.52 -2.59 2.31
CA ILE A 151 2.90 -2.71 3.62
C ILE A 151 3.41 -1.64 4.57
N GLY A 152 2.49 -0.89 5.10
CA GLY A 152 2.77 0.15 6.09
C GLY A 152 3.04 1.52 5.49
N GLY A 153 3.47 2.42 6.35
CA GLY A 153 3.60 3.83 6.08
C GLY A 153 2.28 4.58 6.05
N GLY A 154 2.39 5.87 5.82
CA GLY A 154 1.23 6.73 5.58
C GLY A 154 0.75 6.66 4.13
N HIS A 155 -0.46 7.13 3.88
CA HIS A 155 -1.06 7.12 2.53
C HIS A 155 -0.41 8.12 1.54
N ASN A 156 0.56 8.94 2.02
CA ASN A 156 1.45 9.70 1.12
C ASN A 156 2.15 8.79 0.11
N ASN A 157 2.44 7.54 0.46
CA ASN A 157 3.14 6.58 -0.39
C ASN A 157 2.37 6.21 -1.66
N ALA A 158 1.06 6.41 -1.73
CA ALA A 158 0.27 6.23 -2.95
C ALA A 158 0.80 7.06 -4.13
N TYR A 159 1.25 8.30 -3.88
CA TYR A 159 1.79 9.16 -4.96
C TYR A 159 3.06 8.57 -5.61
N PRO A 160 4.15 8.28 -4.90
CA PRO A 160 5.35 7.73 -5.52
C PRO A 160 5.13 6.35 -6.13
N ILE A 161 4.21 5.52 -5.57
CA ILE A 161 3.84 4.22 -6.14
C ILE A 161 3.13 4.41 -7.47
N LEU A 162 2.10 5.24 -7.55
CA LEU A 162 1.35 5.55 -8.78
C LEU A 162 2.26 6.14 -9.86
N LYS A 163 3.13 7.08 -9.49
CA LYS A 163 4.13 7.68 -10.38
C LYS A 163 5.06 6.61 -10.96
N ALA A 164 5.63 5.75 -10.13
CA ALA A 164 6.51 4.67 -10.57
C ALA A 164 5.78 3.67 -11.47
N PHE A 165 4.54 3.30 -11.12
CA PHE A 165 3.71 2.40 -11.92
C PHE A 165 3.42 2.98 -13.30
N SER A 166 2.96 4.23 -13.37
CA SER A 166 2.70 4.95 -14.62
C SER A 166 3.96 5.05 -15.50
N GLN A 167 5.09 5.42 -14.92
CA GLN A 167 6.36 5.56 -15.64
C GLN A 167 6.88 4.21 -16.17
N SER A 168 6.76 3.14 -15.38
CA SER A 168 7.18 1.80 -15.79
C SER A 168 6.33 1.25 -16.92
N CYS A 169 5.02 1.51 -16.89
CA CYS A 169 4.08 1.12 -17.96
C CYS A 169 4.09 2.09 -19.14
N LYS A 170 4.73 3.27 -19.03
CA LYS A 170 4.70 4.36 -20.02
C LYS A 170 3.29 4.79 -20.38
N GLN A 171 2.36 4.71 -19.45
CA GLN A 171 0.95 5.06 -19.59
C GLN A 171 0.42 5.62 -18.27
N VAL A 172 -0.63 6.43 -18.35
CA VAL A 172 -1.40 6.81 -17.18
C VAL A 172 -2.10 5.58 -16.60
N VAL A 173 -2.17 5.48 -15.28
CA VAL A 173 -2.74 4.32 -14.57
C VAL A 173 -3.99 4.69 -13.81
N ASN A 174 -4.71 3.70 -13.34
CA ASN A 174 -5.91 3.85 -12.52
C ASN A 174 -5.65 3.32 -11.12
N THR A 175 -6.49 3.69 -10.17
CA THR A 175 -6.46 3.09 -8.83
C THR A 175 -7.84 3.01 -8.22
N ILE A 176 -8.03 1.96 -7.41
CA ILE A 176 -9.16 1.81 -6.48
C ILE A 176 -8.60 2.06 -5.09
N ASN A 177 -9.24 2.93 -4.33
CA ASN A 177 -8.90 3.24 -2.94
C ASN A 177 -10.07 2.88 -2.03
N ILE A 178 -9.84 2.01 -1.05
CA ILE A 178 -10.80 1.70 0.03
C ILE A 178 -10.39 2.54 1.23
N ASP A 179 -11.15 3.60 1.53
CA ASP A 179 -10.72 4.66 2.42
C ASP A 179 -11.91 5.47 2.98
N ALA A 180 -11.84 5.87 4.25
CA ALA A 180 -12.77 6.80 4.86
C ALA A 180 -12.53 8.26 4.42
N HIS A 181 -11.33 8.55 3.89
CA HIS A 181 -10.88 9.84 3.41
C HIS A 181 -10.66 9.82 1.89
N ALA A 182 -10.75 10.97 1.25
CA ALA A 182 -10.50 11.04 -0.20
C ALA A 182 -9.01 11.08 -0.54
N ASP A 183 -8.17 11.48 0.39
CA ASP A 183 -6.74 11.77 0.21
C ASP A 183 -6.42 12.58 -1.06
N PHE A 184 -7.38 13.47 -1.36
CA PHE A 184 -7.41 14.34 -2.54
C PHE A 184 -7.38 15.83 -2.17
N ARG A 185 -6.70 16.17 -1.06
CA ARG A 185 -6.54 17.55 -0.60
C ARG A 185 -5.70 18.37 -1.58
N ALA A 186 -5.76 19.71 -1.43
CA ALA A 186 -5.02 20.66 -2.27
C ALA A 186 -3.50 20.39 -2.29
N LEU A 187 -2.85 20.90 -3.34
CA LEU A 187 -1.40 20.80 -3.55
C LEU A 187 -0.63 21.77 -2.64
N GLU A 188 -0.79 21.61 -1.33
CA GLU A 188 -0.26 22.49 -0.29
C GLU A 188 1.08 22.02 0.32
N GLY A 189 1.81 21.16 -0.39
CA GLY A 189 2.98 20.40 0.06
C GLY A 189 2.58 18.96 0.43
N ARG A 190 3.52 18.02 0.27
CA ARG A 190 3.23 16.58 0.37
C ARG A 190 2.91 16.13 1.80
N HIS A 191 1.85 15.34 1.95
CA HIS A 191 1.43 14.69 3.19
C HIS A 191 0.50 13.50 2.89
N SER A 192 0.05 12.73 3.90
CA SER A 192 -0.76 11.54 3.69
C SER A 192 -2.11 11.84 3.00
N GLY A 193 -2.74 12.96 3.29
CA GLY A 193 -4.06 13.33 2.75
C GLY A 193 -4.07 13.92 1.33
N ASN A 194 -3.00 13.81 0.53
CA ASN A 194 -2.97 14.38 -0.83
C ASN A 194 -2.18 13.55 -1.87
N GLY A 195 -1.99 12.27 -1.61
CA GLY A 195 -1.28 11.38 -2.53
C GLY A 195 -1.92 11.33 -3.91
N PHE A 196 -3.24 11.17 -3.95
CA PHE A 196 -3.97 11.03 -5.22
C PHE A 196 -4.12 12.36 -5.96
N SER A 197 -4.30 13.49 -5.30
CA SER A 197 -4.37 14.79 -5.97
C SER A 197 -3.05 15.14 -6.68
N TYR A 198 -1.90 14.85 -6.07
CA TYR A 198 -0.61 15.03 -6.73
C TYR A 198 -0.47 14.10 -7.94
N ALA A 199 -0.76 12.80 -7.81
CA ALA A 199 -0.69 11.86 -8.91
C ALA A 199 -1.64 12.23 -10.07
N PHE A 200 -2.83 12.73 -9.75
CA PHE A 200 -3.84 13.16 -10.72
C PHE A 200 -3.42 14.45 -11.47
N ASN A 201 -2.93 15.45 -10.75
CA ASN A 201 -2.51 16.73 -11.33
C ASN A 201 -1.23 16.60 -12.16
N GLU A 202 -0.30 15.73 -11.77
CA GLU A 202 0.94 15.49 -12.51
C GLU A 202 0.75 14.51 -13.70
N GLY A 203 -0.48 13.99 -13.92
CA GLY A 203 -0.82 13.16 -15.06
C GLY A 203 -0.36 11.70 -14.96
N PHE A 204 -0.10 11.20 -13.75
CA PHE A 204 0.19 9.78 -13.52
C PHE A 204 -1.09 8.98 -13.28
N LEU A 205 -2.08 9.56 -12.61
CA LEU A 205 -3.36 8.95 -12.31
C LEU A 205 -4.44 9.40 -13.31
N ASN A 206 -5.09 8.44 -13.99
CA ASN A 206 -6.17 8.69 -14.92
C ASN A 206 -7.54 8.58 -14.25
N LYS A 207 -7.88 7.37 -13.76
CA LYS A 207 -9.15 7.13 -13.08
C LYS A 207 -8.91 6.79 -11.61
N TYR A 208 -9.66 7.44 -10.75
CA TYR A 208 -9.65 7.27 -9.31
C TYR A 208 -11.02 6.82 -8.83
N ALA A 209 -11.14 5.60 -8.32
CA ALA A 209 -12.33 5.12 -7.64
C ALA A 209 -12.05 5.05 -6.14
N VAL A 210 -12.83 5.73 -5.33
CA VAL A 210 -12.71 5.70 -3.87
C VAL A 210 -13.99 5.20 -3.22
N LEU A 211 -13.87 4.22 -2.32
CA LEU A 211 -14.98 3.54 -1.65
C LEU A 211 -14.88 3.69 -0.14
N GLY A 212 -15.99 4.01 0.48
CA GLY A 212 -16.12 4.06 1.94
C GLY A 212 -15.88 5.44 2.53
N LEU A 213 -15.87 6.48 1.69
CA LEU A 213 -15.76 7.86 2.15
C LEU A 213 -16.81 8.17 3.22
N HIS A 214 -16.40 8.71 4.36
CA HIS A 214 -17.32 9.21 5.35
C HIS A 214 -17.68 10.68 5.07
N GLU A 215 -18.95 11.01 4.97
CA GLU A 215 -19.41 12.40 4.79
C GLU A 215 -18.83 13.33 5.87
N ASN A 216 -18.69 12.82 7.09
CA ASN A 216 -18.17 13.56 8.24
C ASN A 216 -16.69 13.97 8.12
N TYR A 217 -15.91 13.29 7.27
CA TYR A 217 -14.46 13.53 7.14
C TYR A 217 -14.10 14.28 5.87
N ASN A 218 -15.02 14.34 4.88
CA ASN A 218 -14.76 14.95 3.60
C ASN A 218 -15.45 16.32 3.51
N SER A 219 -14.65 17.39 3.48
CA SER A 219 -15.16 18.78 3.42
C SER A 219 -15.96 19.04 2.15
N GLN A 220 -16.82 20.05 2.16
CA GLN A 220 -17.57 20.47 0.98
C GLN A 220 -16.66 20.76 -0.24
N TYR A 221 -15.47 21.32 -0.01
CA TYR A 221 -14.48 21.52 -1.06
C TYR A 221 -14.06 20.19 -1.70
N LEU A 222 -13.72 19.18 -0.89
CA LEU A 222 -13.35 17.86 -1.40
C LEU A 222 -14.50 17.18 -2.14
N GLN A 223 -15.71 17.23 -1.61
CA GLN A 223 -16.89 16.69 -2.29
C GLN A 223 -17.11 17.35 -3.65
N TYR A 224 -16.91 18.66 -3.75
CA TYR A 224 -16.96 19.39 -5.01
C TYR A 224 -15.87 18.94 -5.98
N GLU A 225 -14.60 18.86 -5.55
CA GLU A 225 -13.48 18.39 -6.38
C GLU A 225 -13.71 16.98 -6.93
N LEU A 226 -14.18 16.07 -6.08
CA LEU A 226 -14.48 14.70 -6.50
C LEU A 226 -15.63 14.65 -7.53
N SER A 227 -16.69 15.42 -7.32
CA SER A 227 -17.87 15.45 -8.20
C SER A 227 -17.65 16.24 -9.50
N SER A 228 -16.62 17.10 -9.56
CA SER A 228 -16.32 17.94 -10.73
C SER A 228 -15.69 17.16 -11.90
N ASN A 229 -15.23 15.93 -11.66
CA ASN A 229 -14.55 15.11 -12.66
C ASN A 229 -15.18 13.70 -12.78
N PRO A 230 -16.48 13.56 -13.07
CA PRO A 230 -17.22 12.29 -13.00
C PRO A 230 -16.69 11.23 -13.99
N ASP A 231 -16.05 11.62 -15.08
CA ASP A 231 -15.44 10.71 -16.04
C ASP A 231 -14.12 10.11 -15.55
N ARG A 232 -13.49 10.74 -14.54
CA ARG A 232 -12.20 10.36 -14.01
C ARG A 232 -12.22 10.01 -12.52
N ILE A 233 -13.25 10.42 -11.78
CA ILE A 233 -13.38 10.17 -10.34
C ILE A 233 -14.72 9.54 -10.03
N GLN A 234 -14.71 8.39 -9.36
CA GLN A 234 -15.89 7.73 -8.82
C GLN A 234 -15.77 7.66 -7.30
N ALA A 235 -16.68 8.32 -6.61
CA ALA A 235 -16.71 8.36 -5.14
C ALA A 235 -17.96 7.65 -4.62
N THR A 236 -17.80 6.72 -3.67
CA THR A 236 -18.89 6.03 -2.98
C THR A 236 -18.76 6.29 -1.49
N TYR A 237 -19.80 6.84 -0.89
CA TYR A 237 -19.83 7.18 0.52
C TYR A 237 -20.26 5.98 1.38
N PHE A 238 -19.74 5.89 2.59
CA PHE A 238 -20.11 4.83 3.52
C PHE A 238 -21.60 4.91 3.91
N GLU A 239 -22.15 6.11 3.93
CA GLU A 239 -23.57 6.38 4.15
C GLU A 239 -24.47 5.78 3.06
N ASP A 240 -23.98 5.59 1.83
CA ASP A 240 -24.69 4.86 0.77
C ASP A 240 -24.90 3.37 1.12
N PHE A 241 -23.98 2.78 1.90
CA PHE A 241 -24.12 1.42 2.43
C PHE A 241 -25.11 1.37 3.58
N LEU A 242 -25.04 2.34 4.50
CA LEU A 242 -25.96 2.42 5.67
C LEU A 242 -27.41 2.62 5.24
N THR A 243 -27.66 3.37 4.17
CA THR A 243 -29.00 3.63 3.63
C THR A 243 -29.52 2.57 2.69
N GLY A 244 -28.68 1.59 2.32
CA GLY A 244 -29.04 0.53 1.36
C GLY A 244 -29.13 1.00 -0.09
N LYS A 245 -28.57 2.16 -0.43
CA LYS A 245 -28.48 2.65 -1.81
C LYS A 245 -27.60 1.73 -2.68
N THR A 246 -26.56 1.14 -2.09
CA THR A 246 -25.70 0.12 -2.70
C THR A 246 -25.13 -0.78 -1.61
N THR A 247 -24.42 -1.85 -2.01
CA THR A 247 -23.63 -2.68 -1.10
C THR A 247 -22.13 -2.48 -1.36
N PRO A 248 -21.25 -2.81 -0.39
CA PRO A 248 -19.80 -2.76 -0.60
C PRO A 248 -19.36 -3.56 -1.83
N GLU A 249 -19.92 -4.75 -2.03
CA GLU A 249 -19.60 -5.64 -3.15
C GLU A 249 -20.00 -5.03 -4.50
N GLN A 250 -21.21 -4.46 -4.59
CA GLN A 250 -21.68 -3.82 -5.82
C GLN A 250 -20.89 -2.55 -6.15
N ALA A 251 -20.57 -1.75 -5.14
CA ALA A 251 -19.76 -0.56 -5.29
C ALA A 251 -18.34 -0.90 -5.77
N PHE A 252 -17.76 -1.97 -5.23
CA PHE A 252 -16.43 -2.42 -5.63
C PHE A 252 -16.42 -3.00 -7.06
N GLU A 253 -17.44 -3.75 -7.44
CA GLU A 253 -17.59 -4.21 -8.83
C GLU A 253 -17.68 -3.03 -9.80
N ASN A 254 -18.47 -2.01 -9.46
CA ASN A 254 -18.54 -0.77 -10.25
C ASN A 254 -17.20 -0.07 -10.35
N ALA A 255 -16.42 -0.04 -9.26
CA ALA A 255 -15.07 0.52 -9.24
C ALA A 255 -14.11 -0.26 -10.14
N LEU A 256 -14.13 -1.60 -10.11
CA LEU A 256 -13.35 -2.46 -11.00
C LEU A 256 -13.71 -2.21 -12.49
N GLN A 257 -14.98 -2.02 -12.79
CA GLN A 257 -15.43 -1.70 -14.15
C GLN A 257 -15.00 -0.29 -14.56
N PHE A 258 -15.11 0.69 -13.67
CA PHE A 258 -14.72 2.07 -13.93
C PHE A 258 -13.22 2.20 -14.18
N THR A 259 -12.39 1.51 -13.40
CA THR A 259 -10.92 1.58 -13.43
C THR A 259 -10.26 0.54 -14.34
N ARG A 260 -11.01 -0.09 -15.27
CA ARG A 260 -10.45 -1.12 -16.17
C ARG A 260 -9.12 -0.70 -16.79
N GLY A 261 -8.19 -1.66 -16.89
CA GLY A 261 -6.86 -1.48 -17.48
C GLY A 261 -5.76 -1.59 -16.43
N LEU A 262 -4.72 -0.77 -16.53
CA LEU A 262 -3.62 -0.73 -15.57
C LEU A 262 -4.12 -0.09 -14.27
N CYS A 263 -4.38 -0.91 -13.26
CA CYS A 263 -5.01 -0.48 -12.02
C CYS A 263 -4.25 -1.03 -10.79
N GLY A 264 -4.11 -0.20 -9.75
CA GLY A 264 -3.64 -0.59 -8.43
C GLY A 264 -4.77 -0.64 -7.41
N LEU A 265 -4.53 -1.33 -6.29
CA LEU A 265 -5.43 -1.38 -5.15
C LEU A 265 -4.75 -0.77 -3.93
N GLU A 266 -5.39 0.23 -3.35
CA GLU A 266 -5.03 0.88 -2.10
C GLU A 266 -6.03 0.48 -1.02
N VAL A 267 -5.55 0.11 0.14
CA VAL A 267 -6.38 -0.22 1.31
C VAL A 267 -5.88 0.61 2.48
N ASP A 268 -6.60 1.68 2.78
CA ASP A 268 -6.40 2.42 4.00
C ASP A 268 -7.11 1.71 5.15
N LEU A 269 -6.35 1.36 6.18
CA LEU A 269 -6.88 0.62 7.31
C LEU A 269 -7.77 1.46 8.23
N ASP A 270 -7.79 2.78 8.08
CA ASP A 270 -8.71 3.65 8.80
C ASP A 270 -10.15 3.63 8.23
N SER A 271 -10.34 3.07 7.03
CA SER A 271 -11.66 2.74 6.48
C SER A 271 -12.39 1.63 7.24
N MET A 272 -11.69 0.93 8.12
CA MET A 272 -12.21 -0.22 8.85
C MET A 272 -12.68 0.16 10.26
N ALA A 273 -13.82 -0.40 10.66
CA ALA A 273 -14.37 -0.18 12.00
C ALA A 273 -13.43 -0.69 13.10
N GLN A 274 -13.13 0.16 14.08
CA GLN A 274 -12.41 -0.19 15.30
C GLN A 274 -10.99 -0.72 15.09
N VAL A 275 -10.39 -0.47 13.93
CA VAL A 275 -8.99 -0.79 13.67
C VAL A 275 -8.09 0.32 14.20
N SER A 276 -6.94 -0.05 14.74
CA SER A 276 -5.94 0.92 15.18
C SER A 276 -5.23 1.50 13.96
N ALA A 277 -5.49 2.78 13.69
CA ALA A 277 -4.96 3.51 12.54
C ALA A 277 -4.67 4.97 12.91
N SER A 278 -4.07 5.72 12.00
CA SER A 278 -3.74 7.14 12.20
C SER A 278 -4.98 8.00 12.44
N ALA A 279 -6.10 7.67 11.82
CA ALA A 279 -7.40 8.34 11.96
C ALA A 279 -8.53 7.31 12.24
N ALA A 280 -8.33 6.47 13.25
CA ALA A 280 -9.24 5.36 13.59
C ALA A 280 -10.70 5.81 13.74
N SER A 281 -11.61 5.05 13.16
CA SER A 281 -13.06 5.28 13.16
C SER A 281 -13.81 4.21 13.96
N PRO A 282 -14.91 4.56 14.67
CA PRO A 282 -15.78 3.59 15.33
C PRO A 282 -16.65 2.80 14.33
N THR A 283 -16.78 3.26 13.11
CA THR A 283 -17.61 2.67 12.04
C THR A 283 -16.82 2.61 10.73
N GLY A 284 -17.16 1.68 9.85
CA GLY A 284 -16.44 1.43 8.61
C GLY A 284 -16.63 -0.01 8.18
N PHE A 285 -15.81 -0.47 7.25
CA PHE A 285 -15.84 -1.86 6.78
C PHE A 285 -15.44 -2.84 7.89
N THR A 286 -16.04 -4.03 7.88
CA THR A 286 -15.55 -5.16 8.69
C THR A 286 -14.35 -5.85 8.01
N ALA A 287 -13.61 -6.63 8.79
CA ALA A 287 -12.50 -7.42 8.26
C ALA A 287 -12.97 -8.39 7.16
N GLU A 288 -14.13 -9.01 7.33
CA GLU A 288 -14.73 -9.94 6.37
C GLU A 288 -15.11 -9.23 5.07
N GLN A 289 -15.65 -8.01 5.15
CA GLN A 289 -15.97 -7.22 3.96
C GLN A 289 -14.71 -6.91 3.16
N ILE A 290 -13.65 -6.35 3.76
CA ILE A 290 -12.40 -6.05 3.03
C ILE A 290 -11.78 -7.31 2.42
N ARG A 291 -11.78 -8.43 3.15
CA ARG A 291 -11.32 -9.70 2.63
C ARG A 291 -12.16 -10.18 1.44
N SER A 292 -13.49 -10.02 1.49
CA SER A 292 -14.40 -10.33 0.38
C SER A 292 -14.08 -9.47 -0.84
N LEU A 293 -13.87 -8.16 -0.67
CA LEU A 293 -13.50 -7.25 -1.77
C LEU A 293 -12.16 -7.67 -2.41
N ASN A 294 -11.16 -8.11 -1.63
CA ASN A 294 -9.93 -8.66 -2.19
C ASN A 294 -10.19 -9.87 -3.11
N TYR A 295 -11.07 -10.79 -2.73
CA TYR A 295 -11.41 -11.93 -3.58
C TYR A 295 -12.20 -11.55 -4.84
N GLN A 296 -12.95 -10.45 -4.83
CA GLN A 296 -13.63 -9.94 -6.04
C GLN A 296 -12.65 -9.43 -7.10
N THR A 297 -11.40 -9.19 -6.77
CA THR A 297 -10.37 -8.82 -7.75
C THR A 297 -9.98 -10.00 -8.65
N LYS A 298 -10.45 -11.23 -8.36
CA LYS A 298 -10.15 -12.42 -9.17
C LYS A 298 -10.57 -12.23 -10.63
N GLY A 299 -9.64 -12.48 -11.54
CA GLY A 299 -9.83 -12.26 -12.97
C GLY A 299 -9.55 -10.83 -13.45
N THR A 300 -9.27 -9.90 -12.53
CA THR A 300 -8.78 -8.56 -12.83
C THR A 300 -7.28 -8.50 -12.50
N LYS A 301 -6.44 -8.21 -13.49
CA LYS A 301 -5.00 -8.05 -13.23
C LYS A 301 -4.74 -6.70 -12.56
N LEU A 302 -4.42 -6.73 -11.28
CA LEU A 302 -3.99 -5.55 -10.53
C LEU A 302 -2.47 -5.40 -10.59
N GLY A 303 -1.99 -4.18 -10.77
CA GLY A 303 -0.56 -3.88 -10.88
C GLY A 303 0.17 -3.88 -9.54
N TYR A 304 -0.54 -3.59 -8.45
CA TYR A 304 0.02 -3.59 -7.09
C TYR A 304 -1.09 -3.62 -6.03
N LEU A 305 -0.69 -3.93 -4.80
CA LEU A 305 -1.45 -3.70 -3.57
C LEU A 305 -0.63 -2.79 -2.65
N HIS A 306 -1.27 -1.79 -2.04
CA HIS A 306 -0.71 -1.01 -0.93
C HIS A 306 -1.68 -1.03 0.25
N ILE A 307 -1.19 -1.39 1.44
CA ILE A 307 -1.94 -1.39 2.70
C ILE A 307 -1.25 -0.40 3.65
N CYS A 308 -1.96 0.65 4.07
CA CYS A 308 -1.36 1.79 4.78
C CYS A 308 -2.14 2.23 6.02
N GLU A 309 -1.64 3.27 6.71
CA GLU A 309 -2.19 3.99 7.86
C GLU A 309 -2.41 3.15 9.13
N GLY A 310 -2.34 1.84 9.06
CA GLY A 310 -2.54 0.95 10.20
C GLY A 310 -1.44 1.05 11.26
N ILE A 311 -1.83 0.97 12.53
CA ILE A 311 -0.92 0.98 13.69
C ILE A 311 -0.97 -0.40 14.35
N ALA A 312 -0.19 -1.34 13.84
CA ALA A 312 -0.06 -2.67 14.42
C ALA A 312 0.89 -2.65 15.64
N ASN A 313 0.54 -3.44 16.63
CA ASN A 313 1.36 -3.68 17.82
C ASN A 313 1.03 -5.07 18.40
N THR A 314 1.74 -5.48 19.44
CA THR A 314 1.58 -6.79 20.08
C THR A 314 0.23 -6.99 20.77
N GLU A 315 -0.52 -5.92 21.02
CA GLU A 315 -1.79 -5.95 21.77
C GLU A 315 -3.01 -6.06 20.85
N ASN A 316 -2.86 -5.79 19.54
CA ASN A 316 -3.96 -5.83 18.59
C ASN A 316 -3.78 -6.91 17.51
N MET A 317 -4.88 -7.29 16.88
CA MET A 317 -4.89 -8.33 15.85
C MET A 317 -4.57 -7.80 14.45
N LEU A 318 -4.16 -6.53 14.32
CA LEU A 318 -4.00 -5.87 13.04
C LEU A 318 -2.91 -6.50 12.17
N ALA A 319 -1.78 -6.88 12.76
CA ALA A 319 -0.71 -7.58 12.04
C ALA A 319 -1.23 -8.87 11.36
N LYS A 320 -2.10 -9.62 12.07
CA LYS A 320 -2.71 -10.84 11.52
C LYS A 320 -3.72 -10.54 10.43
N LEU A 321 -4.50 -9.48 10.58
CA LEU A 321 -5.44 -9.04 9.54
C LEU A 321 -4.67 -8.64 8.26
N ILE A 322 -3.62 -7.83 8.38
CA ILE A 322 -2.78 -7.44 7.23
C ILE A 322 -2.19 -8.68 6.54
N ALA A 323 -1.68 -9.65 7.30
CA ALA A 323 -1.18 -10.89 6.73
C ALA A 323 -2.27 -11.69 5.98
N TYR A 324 -3.52 -11.64 6.44
CA TYR A 324 -4.65 -12.22 5.71
C TYR A 324 -4.97 -11.45 4.44
N LEU A 325 -4.95 -10.10 4.46
CA LEU A 325 -5.20 -9.28 3.27
C LEU A 325 -4.14 -9.53 2.19
N ILE A 326 -2.86 -9.64 2.58
CA ILE A 326 -1.76 -10.04 1.67
C ILE A 326 -2.06 -11.42 1.05
N SER A 327 -2.40 -12.41 1.89
CA SER A 327 -2.68 -13.77 1.45
C SER A 327 -3.89 -13.84 0.52
N ASP A 328 -4.97 -13.10 0.82
CA ASP A 328 -6.20 -13.07 0.03
C ASP A 328 -5.94 -12.41 -1.34
N PHE A 329 -5.15 -11.32 -1.39
CA PHE A 329 -4.75 -10.68 -2.63
C PHE A 329 -3.93 -11.63 -3.52
N ILE A 330 -2.90 -12.27 -2.95
CA ILE A 330 -2.08 -13.23 -3.69
C ILE A 330 -2.95 -14.34 -4.27
N LYS A 331 -3.84 -14.97 -3.46
CA LYS A 331 -4.76 -16.02 -3.92
C LYS A 331 -5.72 -15.55 -5.00
N ALA A 332 -6.18 -14.31 -4.94
CA ALA A 332 -7.07 -13.76 -5.95
C ALA A 332 -6.35 -13.45 -7.27
N GLN A 333 -5.07 -13.10 -7.23
CA GLN A 333 -4.24 -12.74 -8.38
C GLN A 333 -3.45 -13.92 -8.97
N SER A 334 -3.26 -15.00 -8.19
CA SER A 334 -2.65 -16.26 -8.66
C SER A 334 -3.76 -17.14 -9.27
N ASN A 335 -4.29 -16.85 -10.37
CA ASN A 335 -5.28 -17.62 -11.20
C ASN A 335 -6.07 -18.75 -10.54
#